data_63d2384cf197a3fb19874b9bbdbfcda7
#
_entry.id   63d2384cf197a3fb19874b9bbdbfcda7
#
_cell.length_a   1.000
_cell.length_b   1.000
_cell.length_c   1.000
_cell.angle_alpha   90.00
_cell.angle_beta   90.00
_cell.angle_gamma   90.00
#
_symmetry.space_group_name_H-M   'P 1'
#
loop_
_entity.id
_entity.type
_entity.pdbx_description
1 polymer ?
#
loop_
_entity_poly.entity_id
_entity_poly.type
_entity_poly.pdbx_seq_one_letter_code
_entity_poly.pdbx_strand_id
1 'polypeptide(L)'
;MYNDEFELTFDLADAGPKKEQRRPTLPEPEEAVVAAPPVQETREMPVSAAPENTPASEPEREPEPAAEPQSTAPAVKDRTVLISGGDRGIGAAAARAFYAAGYRVAVFYHTNAEAAAALQKELPGVLAVQCDVASRASCELAFRAAEQALGRVDVLVSNAGIAQQKLFTDITPEEWQRMLDVNLTGAFNLCQLALPGMIRRKAGRILTVSSMWGQTVGSCDVHYSAAKAGLIGLTKARAQEVCPSGITVKCVAPGVIDTDMMASFTAEDNAALAEETPVGRLGTAEEVAKLLLYLAGEDAGYITGQVFGVNGGLVI
;
A
#
# COMPACT_ATOMS: atom_id res chain seq x y z
N MET A 1 -25.14 26.95 -23.41
CA MET A 1 -25.24 28.28 -22.83
C MET A 1 -25.81 28.12 -21.43
N TYR A 2 -24.96 27.82 -20.45
CA TYR A 2 -25.19 28.01 -19.01
C TYR A 2 -23.80 28.16 -18.39
N ASN A 3 -23.43 29.42 -18.15
CA ASN A 3 -22.35 29.79 -17.24
C ASN A 3 -22.99 29.80 -15.85
N ASP A 4 -22.42 29.07 -14.90
CA ASP A 4 -22.56 29.38 -13.50
C ASP A 4 -21.16 29.31 -12.88
N GLU A 5 -20.60 30.47 -12.69
CA GLU A 5 -19.42 30.75 -11.88
C GLU A 5 -19.82 30.54 -10.42
N PHE A 6 -19.24 29.54 -9.75
CA PHE A 6 -19.27 29.40 -8.30
C PHE A 6 -18.00 30.04 -7.73
N GLU A 7 -18.09 31.29 -7.33
CA GLU A 7 -17.14 31.91 -6.40
C GLU A 7 -17.39 31.38 -4.98
N LEU A 8 -16.43 30.64 -4.43
CA LEU A 8 -16.37 30.29 -3.01
C LEU A 8 -15.64 31.44 -2.28
N THR A 9 -16.40 32.42 -1.79
CA THR A 9 -15.88 33.40 -0.82
C THR A 9 -16.07 32.82 0.58
N PHE A 10 -14.96 32.53 1.26
CA PHE A 10 -14.95 32.28 2.70
C PHE A 10 -15.02 33.60 3.46
N ASP A 11 -16.20 33.91 3.99
CA ASP A 11 -16.39 35.06 4.87
C ASP A 11 -16.20 34.62 6.34
N LEU A 12 -15.04 34.95 6.91
CA LEU A 12 -14.66 34.64 8.31
C LEU A 12 -15.00 35.75 9.30
N ALA A 13 -16.01 36.59 9.02
CA ALA A 13 -16.41 37.67 9.91
C ALA A 13 -17.91 37.60 10.17
N ASP A 14 -18.35 36.84 11.13
CA ASP A 14 -19.36 37.22 12.12
C ASP A 14 -19.74 36.04 13.06
N ALA A 15 -18.99 35.85 14.12
CA ALA A 15 -19.38 34.99 15.23
C ALA A 15 -19.67 35.86 16.49
N GLY A 16 -20.89 36.43 16.54
CA GLY A 16 -21.44 36.99 17.74
C GLY A 16 -21.56 35.96 18.87
N PRO A 17 -21.63 36.37 20.16
CA PRO A 17 -21.52 35.44 21.29
C PRO A 17 -22.69 34.44 21.33
N LYS A 18 -22.40 33.16 21.18
CA LYS A 18 -23.39 32.07 21.31
C LYS A 18 -23.84 31.96 22.77
N LYS A 19 -25.16 32.07 22.96
CA LYS A 19 -25.84 31.74 24.22
C LYS A 19 -25.53 30.29 24.61
N GLU A 20 -25.07 30.13 25.86
CA GLU A 20 -24.80 28.87 26.53
C GLU A 20 -26.07 27.97 26.55
N GLN A 21 -26.16 27.02 25.67
CA GLN A 21 -27.18 25.96 25.74
C GLN A 21 -26.67 24.89 26.70
N ARG A 22 -27.39 24.72 27.83
CA ARG A 22 -27.16 23.66 28.82
C ARG A 22 -27.18 22.30 28.11
N ARG A 23 -26.06 21.56 28.20
CA ARG A 23 -25.99 20.16 27.80
C ARG A 23 -26.96 19.33 28.65
N PRO A 24 -27.71 18.39 28.06
CA PRO A 24 -28.43 17.40 28.84
C PRO A 24 -27.40 16.54 29.59
N THR A 25 -27.58 16.41 30.92
CA THR A 25 -26.82 15.48 31.75
C THR A 25 -27.21 14.05 31.33
N LEU A 26 -26.22 13.29 30.89
CA LEU A 26 -26.37 11.85 30.74
C LEU A 26 -26.47 11.22 32.13
N PRO A 27 -27.33 10.19 32.34
CA PRO A 27 -27.35 9.44 33.58
C PRO A 27 -26.00 8.77 33.81
N GLU A 28 -25.54 8.80 35.06
CA GLU A 28 -24.32 8.09 35.49
C GLU A 28 -24.49 6.58 35.20
N PRO A 29 -23.43 5.90 34.70
CA PRO A 29 -23.48 4.47 34.55
C PRO A 29 -23.52 3.79 35.93
N GLU A 30 -24.53 2.93 36.14
CA GLU A 30 -24.53 1.99 37.29
C GLU A 30 -23.26 1.15 37.25
N GLU A 31 -22.48 1.16 38.32
CA GLU A 31 -21.32 0.32 38.51
C GLU A 31 -21.74 -1.16 38.53
N ALA A 32 -21.59 -1.83 37.40
CA ALA A 32 -21.64 -3.28 37.36
C ALA A 32 -20.33 -3.82 37.98
N VAL A 33 -20.42 -4.31 39.22
CA VAL A 33 -19.35 -5.03 39.88
C VAL A 33 -19.10 -6.33 39.10
N VAL A 34 -18.13 -6.31 38.20
CA VAL A 34 -17.62 -7.52 37.57
C VAL A 34 -16.61 -8.15 38.52
N ALA A 35 -17.02 -9.26 39.16
CA ALA A 35 -16.12 -10.07 39.98
C ALA A 35 -14.96 -10.60 39.13
N ALA A 36 -13.73 -10.32 39.56
CA ALA A 36 -12.54 -10.85 38.94
C ALA A 36 -12.49 -12.40 39.12
N PRO A 37 -12.06 -13.15 38.10
CA PRO A 37 -11.86 -14.60 38.23
C PRO A 37 -10.71 -14.88 39.21
N PRO A 38 -10.75 -16.00 39.95
CA PRO A 38 -9.74 -16.32 40.95
C PRO A 38 -8.37 -16.53 40.30
N VAL A 39 -7.36 -15.92 40.91
CA VAL A 39 -5.94 -16.08 40.57
C VAL A 39 -5.59 -17.55 40.89
N GLN A 40 -5.19 -18.32 39.89
CA GLN A 40 -4.61 -19.66 40.08
C GLN A 40 -3.20 -19.47 40.65
N GLU A 41 -3.00 -19.98 41.86
CA GLU A 41 -1.68 -20.14 42.48
C GLU A 41 -0.77 -20.99 41.60
N THR A 42 0.33 -20.41 41.15
CA THR A 42 1.42 -21.15 40.52
C THR A 42 2.08 -22.07 41.52
N ARG A 43 1.87 -23.36 41.33
CA ARG A 43 2.59 -24.41 42.07
C ARG A 43 4.09 -24.31 41.74
N GLU A 44 4.89 -23.95 42.73
CA GLU A 44 6.35 -24.10 42.67
C GLU A 44 6.71 -25.58 42.54
N MET A 45 7.39 -25.94 41.48
CA MET A 45 8.01 -27.23 41.31
C MET A 45 9.37 -27.25 42.03
N PRO A 46 9.71 -28.31 42.77
CA PRO A 46 10.98 -28.37 43.49
C PRO A 46 12.15 -28.50 42.52
N VAL A 47 13.15 -27.64 42.74
CA VAL A 47 14.44 -27.70 42.05
C VAL A 47 15.19 -28.94 42.51
N SER A 48 15.33 -29.93 41.62
CA SER A 48 16.20 -31.09 41.82
C SER A 48 17.64 -30.67 41.63
N ALA A 49 18.48 -30.92 42.62
CA ALA A 49 19.91 -30.70 42.60
C ALA A 49 20.60 -31.47 41.45
N ALA A 50 21.35 -30.77 40.63
CA ALA A 50 22.21 -31.38 39.61
C ALA A 50 23.44 -32.03 40.27
N PRO A 51 23.92 -33.18 39.75
CA PRO A 51 25.21 -33.74 40.19
C PRO A 51 26.36 -32.98 39.55
N GLU A 52 27.37 -32.66 40.34
CA GLU A 52 28.64 -32.12 39.91
C GLU A 52 29.33 -33.09 38.94
N ASN A 53 29.47 -32.67 37.67
CA ASN A 53 30.33 -33.36 36.71
C ASN A 53 31.61 -32.56 36.48
N THR A 54 32.73 -33.17 36.86
CA THR A 54 34.10 -32.77 36.56
C THR A 54 34.29 -32.68 35.04
N PRO A 55 34.94 -31.65 34.48
CA PRO A 55 35.12 -31.56 33.04
C PRO A 55 36.21 -32.53 32.56
N ALA A 56 35.81 -33.49 31.73
CA ALA A 56 36.74 -34.22 30.88
C ALA A 56 37.07 -33.29 29.69
N SER A 57 38.38 -33.13 29.45
CA SER A 57 38.94 -32.37 28.33
C SER A 57 38.53 -33.00 27.01
N GLU A 58 37.66 -32.34 26.26
CA GLU A 58 37.41 -32.66 24.85
C GLU A 58 38.57 -32.10 23.99
N PRO A 59 38.98 -32.85 22.94
CA PRO A 59 40.02 -32.33 22.02
C PRO A 59 39.42 -31.15 21.20
N GLU A 60 40.18 -30.07 21.09
CA GLU A 60 39.90 -28.91 20.25
C GLU A 60 39.63 -29.36 18.80
N ARG A 61 38.38 -29.27 18.37
CA ARG A 61 38.03 -29.31 16.94
C ARG A 61 38.38 -27.97 16.33
N GLU A 62 39.28 -28.00 15.38
CA GLU A 62 39.50 -26.84 14.49
C GLU A 62 38.14 -26.40 13.92
N PRO A 63 37.85 -25.09 13.87
CA PRO A 63 36.61 -24.60 13.28
C PRO A 63 36.65 -24.91 11.78
N GLU A 64 35.73 -25.76 11.32
CA GLU A 64 35.41 -25.86 9.89
C GLU A 64 35.07 -24.45 9.36
N PRO A 65 35.65 -24.05 8.20
CA PRO A 65 35.32 -22.77 7.61
C PRO A 65 33.81 -22.72 7.38
N ALA A 66 33.14 -21.74 8.00
CA ALA A 66 31.72 -21.48 7.82
C ALA A 66 31.45 -21.37 6.30
N ALA A 67 30.66 -22.31 5.78
CA ALA A 67 30.19 -22.23 4.41
C ALA A 67 29.41 -20.91 4.28
N GLU A 68 29.92 -20.00 3.50
CA GLU A 68 29.20 -18.77 3.12
C GLU A 68 27.82 -19.19 2.58
N PRO A 69 26.72 -18.60 3.05
CA PRO A 69 25.41 -18.91 2.51
C PRO A 69 25.41 -18.53 1.03
N GLN A 70 25.50 -19.53 0.17
CA GLN A 70 25.32 -19.32 -1.26
C GLN A 70 23.88 -18.83 -1.46
N SER A 71 23.71 -17.52 -1.66
CA SER A 71 22.46 -16.90 -2.07
C SER A 71 22.07 -17.52 -3.42
N THR A 72 21.13 -18.45 -3.39
CA THR A 72 20.53 -19.04 -4.60
C THR A 72 19.42 -18.17 -5.15
N ALA A 73 19.32 -16.90 -4.72
CA ALA A 73 18.37 -15.97 -5.28
C ALA A 73 18.71 -15.67 -6.74
N PRO A 74 17.76 -15.80 -7.69
CA PRO A 74 18.00 -15.46 -9.08
C PRO A 74 18.43 -14.01 -9.19
N ALA A 75 19.43 -13.74 -10.05
CA ALA A 75 19.86 -12.38 -10.34
C ALA A 75 18.63 -11.50 -10.66
N VAL A 76 18.62 -10.23 -10.25
CA VAL A 76 17.49 -9.29 -10.45
C VAL A 76 16.98 -9.31 -11.90
N LYS A 77 17.87 -9.52 -12.87
CA LYS A 77 17.59 -9.61 -14.31
C LYS A 77 16.51 -10.65 -14.70
N ASP A 78 16.28 -11.67 -13.88
CA ASP A 78 15.28 -12.71 -14.17
C ASP A 78 13.94 -12.49 -13.43
N ARG A 79 13.84 -11.46 -12.60
CA ARG A 79 12.61 -11.17 -11.84
C ARG A 79 11.63 -10.37 -12.67
N THR A 80 10.36 -10.58 -12.37
CA THR A 80 9.23 -9.98 -13.08
C THR A 80 8.40 -9.12 -12.15
N VAL A 81 7.87 -8.02 -12.66
CA VAL A 81 6.95 -7.14 -11.93
C VAL A 81 5.71 -6.83 -12.78
N LEU A 82 4.55 -6.89 -12.15
CA LEU A 82 3.27 -6.45 -12.69
C LEU A 82 2.81 -5.21 -11.89
N ILE A 83 2.52 -4.11 -12.59
CA ILE A 83 2.12 -2.83 -12.00
C ILE A 83 0.75 -2.43 -12.57
N SER A 84 -0.26 -2.28 -11.72
CA SER A 84 -1.55 -1.74 -12.16
C SER A 84 -1.57 -0.20 -12.12
N GLY A 85 -2.25 0.44 -13.11
CA GLY A 85 -2.18 1.89 -13.28
C GLY A 85 -0.76 2.36 -13.59
N GLY A 86 -0.06 1.62 -14.48
CA GLY A 86 1.35 1.82 -14.77
C GLY A 86 1.62 2.80 -15.92
N ASP A 87 0.58 3.38 -16.49
CA ASP A 87 0.67 4.29 -17.64
C ASP A 87 1.01 5.74 -17.28
N ARG A 88 0.85 6.15 -16.01
CA ARG A 88 1.12 7.52 -15.54
C ARG A 88 1.47 7.59 -14.05
N GLY A 89 1.85 8.78 -13.59
CA GLY A 89 2.08 9.09 -12.19
C GLY A 89 3.02 8.10 -11.50
N ILE A 90 2.67 7.70 -10.27
CA ILE A 90 3.46 6.76 -9.45
C ILE A 90 3.69 5.42 -10.17
N GLY A 91 2.67 4.92 -10.89
CA GLY A 91 2.77 3.65 -11.59
C GLY A 91 3.81 3.67 -12.71
N ALA A 92 3.85 4.73 -13.52
CA ALA A 92 4.85 4.89 -14.59
C ALA A 92 6.25 5.13 -14.01
N ALA A 93 6.39 5.92 -12.95
CA ALA A 93 7.65 6.09 -12.24
C ALA A 93 8.15 4.75 -11.66
N ALA A 94 7.27 3.94 -11.09
CA ALA A 94 7.60 2.59 -10.66
C ALA A 94 8.04 1.70 -11.83
N ALA A 95 7.33 1.73 -12.97
CA ALA A 95 7.72 0.98 -14.15
C ALA A 95 9.15 1.33 -14.60
N ARG A 96 9.50 2.62 -14.65
CA ARG A 96 10.86 3.10 -14.95
C ARG A 96 11.89 2.59 -13.94
N ALA A 97 11.58 2.70 -12.65
CA ALA A 97 12.50 2.27 -11.59
C ALA A 97 12.77 0.76 -11.64
N PHE A 98 11.73 -0.06 -11.79
CA PHE A 98 11.88 -1.51 -11.91
C PHE A 98 12.60 -1.91 -13.20
N TYR A 99 12.28 -1.27 -14.31
CA TYR A 99 12.97 -1.50 -15.59
C TYR A 99 14.47 -1.19 -15.51
N ALA A 100 14.82 -0.02 -14.94
CA ALA A 100 16.23 0.36 -14.73
C ALA A 100 16.97 -0.59 -13.80
N ALA A 101 16.28 -1.21 -12.84
CA ALA A 101 16.82 -2.24 -11.95
C ALA A 101 16.91 -3.64 -12.62
N GLY A 102 16.51 -3.78 -13.89
CA GLY A 102 16.65 -5.02 -14.66
C GLY A 102 15.50 -6.00 -14.53
N TYR A 103 14.36 -5.58 -13.98
CA TYR A 103 13.14 -6.40 -13.98
C TYR A 103 12.50 -6.46 -15.37
N ARG A 104 11.86 -7.57 -15.67
CA ARG A 104 10.89 -7.67 -16.78
C ARG A 104 9.57 -7.09 -16.29
N VAL A 105 9.06 -6.06 -16.96
CA VAL A 105 7.94 -5.25 -16.48
C VAL A 105 6.70 -5.46 -17.33
N ALA A 106 5.56 -5.69 -16.70
CA ALA A 106 4.24 -5.53 -17.28
C ALA A 106 3.48 -4.42 -16.55
N VAL A 107 2.76 -3.60 -17.29
CA VAL A 107 1.88 -2.57 -16.76
C VAL A 107 0.44 -2.80 -17.22
N PHE A 108 -0.50 -2.59 -16.31
CA PHE A 108 -1.92 -2.51 -16.65
C PHE A 108 -2.34 -1.05 -16.70
N TYR A 109 -3.06 -0.68 -17.75
CA TYR A 109 -3.69 0.63 -17.93
C TYR A 109 -5.19 0.48 -18.19
N HIS A 110 -6.00 1.48 -17.89
CA HIS A 110 -7.45 1.39 -18.12
C HIS A 110 -7.86 2.00 -19.45
N THR A 111 -7.72 3.31 -19.62
CA THR A 111 -8.24 4.04 -20.80
C THR A 111 -7.18 4.76 -21.61
N ASN A 112 -6.04 5.11 -21.00
CA ASN A 112 -5.02 5.92 -21.68
C ASN A 112 -4.03 5.05 -22.46
N ALA A 113 -4.47 4.56 -23.61
CA ALA A 113 -3.65 3.74 -24.50
C ALA A 113 -2.45 4.52 -25.08
N GLU A 114 -2.58 5.84 -25.26
CA GLU A 114 -1.50 6.70 -25.76
C GLU A 114 -0.34 6.76 -24.76
N ALA A 115 -0.62 7.03 -23.48
CA ALA A 115 0.40 7.04 -22.44
C ALA A 115 1.06 5.64 -22.27
N ALA A 116 0.28 4.58 -22.35
CA ALA A 116 0.80 3.21 -22.30
C ALA A 116 1.74 2.91 -23.49
N ALA A 117 1.39 3.34 -24.70
CA ALA A 117 2.23 3.20 -25.88
C ALA A 117 3.51 4.07 -25.79
N ALA A 118 3.40 5.28 -25.25
CA ALA A 118 4.56 6.15 -25.00
C ALA A 118 5.54 5.51 -24.01
N LEU A 119 5.02 4.90 -22.93
CA LEU A 119 5.86 4.17 -21.97
C LEU A 119 6.55 2.94 -22.61
N GLN A 120 5.86 2.19 -23.48
CA GLN A 120 6.47 1.07 -24.19
C GLN A 120 7.57 1.51 -25.16
N LYS A 121 7.40 2.69 -25.79
CA LYS A 121 8.42 3.28 -26.66
C LYS A 121 9.63 3.75 -25.86
N GLU A 122 9.42 4.31 -24.67
CA GLU A 122 10.46 4.75 -23.75
C GLU A 122 11.25 3.57 -23.14
N LEU A 123 10.53 2.49 -22.80
CA LEU A 123 11.08 1.31 -22.10
C LEU A 123 10.88 0.06 -22.99
N PRO A 124 11.81 -0.22 -23.92
CA PRO A 124 11.68 -1.36 -24.83
C PRO A 124 11.57 -2.70 -24.08
N GLY A 125 10.56 -3.49 -24.44
CA GLY A 125 10.30 -4.80 -23.80
C GLY A 125 9.32 -4.74 -22.63
N VAL A 126 8.84 -3.57 -22.23
CA VAL A 126 7.71 -3.44 -21.28
C VAL A 126 6.43 -3.89 -21.97
N LEU A 127 5.68 -4.77 -21.32
CA LEU A 127 4.34 -5.18 -21.77
C LEU A 127 3.29 -4.21 -21.19
N ALA A 128 2.48 -3.60 -22.03
CA ALA A 128 1.31 -2.84 -21.61
C ALA A 128 0.03 -3.59 -21.98
N VAL A 129 -0.87 -3.83 -21.03
CA VAL A 129 -2.14 -4.54 -21.23
C VAL A 129 -3.28 -3.68 -20.69
N GLN A 130 -4.34 -3.57 -21.49
CA GLN A 130 -5.56 -2.90 -21.04
C GLN A 130 -6.27 -3.75 -19.99
N CYS A 131 -6.64 -3.13 -18.86
CA CYS A 131 -7.29 -3.80 -17.73
C CYS A 131 -8.14 -2.81 -16.92
N ASP A 132 -9.44 -3.06 -16.83
CA ASP A 132 -10.25 -2.47 -15.77
C ASP A 132 -10.12 -3.33 -14.52
N VAL A 133 -9.41 -2.83 -13.50
CA VAL A 133 -9.17 -3.55 -12.25
C VAL A 133 -10.44 -3.80 -11.44
N ALA A 134 -11.49 -3.00 -11.64
CA ALA A 134 -12.80 -3.19 -11.03
C ALA A 134 -13.53 -4.42 -11.59
N SER A 135 -13.19 -4.85 -12.79
CA SER A 135 -13.78 -6.02 -13.45
C SER A 135 -12.91 -7.27 -13.24
N ARG A 136 -13.43 -8.24 -12.51
CA ARG A 136 -12.75 -9.53 -12.30
C ARG A 136 -12.39 -10.22 -13.62
N ALA A 137 -13.32 -10.25 -14.58
CA ALA A 137 -13.09 -10.88 -15.87
C ALA A 137 -11.98 -10.16 -16.67
N SER A 138 -11.94 -8.82 -16.63
CA SER A 138 -10.86 -8.04 -17.23
C SER A 138 -9.51 -8.36 -16.58
N CYS A 139 -9.46 -8.42 -15.23
CA CYS A 139 -8.25 -8.81 -14.50
C CYS A 139 -7.75 -10.20 -14.88
N GLU A 140 -8.64 -11.18 -15.04
CA GLU A 140 -8.25 -12.55 -15.40
C GLU A 140 -7.65 -12.64 -16.81
N LEU A 141 -8.21 -11.90 -17.77
CA LEU A 141 -7.69 -11.85 -19.14
C LEU A 141 -6.32 -11.16 -19.18
N ALA A 142 -6.21 -9.98 -18.56
CA ALA A 142 -4.98 -9.21 -18.51
C ALA A 142 -3.87 -9.95 -17.76
N PHE A 143 -4.21 -10.57 -16.63
CA PHE A 143 -3.25 -11.32 -15.82
C PHE A 143 -2.68 -12.53 -16.58
N ARG A 144 -3.53 -13.28 -17.28
CA ARG A 144 -3.08 -14.39 -18.16
C ARG A 144 -2.14 -13.90 -19.25
N ALA A 145 -2.46 -12.78 -19.89
CA ALA A 145 -1.57 -12.19 -20.93
C ALA A 145 -0.21 -11.81 -20.33
N ALA A 146 -0.19 -11.21 -19.13
CA ALA A 146 1.04 -10.87 -18.42
C ALA A 146 1.84 -12.13 -18.03
N GLU A 147 1.20 -13.18 -17.50
CA GLU A 147 1.87 -14.43 -17.16
C GLU A 147 2.45 -15.14 -18.41
N GLN A 148 1.74 -15.13 -19.53
CA GLN A 148 2.23 -15.70 -20.79
C GLN A 148 3.49 -14.98 -21.28
N ALA A 149 3.51 -13.65 -21.20
CA ALA A 149 4.65 -12.85 -21.66
C ALA A 149 5.84 -12.88 -20.69
N LEU A 150 5.58 -12.82 -19.39
CA LEU A 150 6.62 -12.77 -18.35
C LEU A 150 7.04 -14.17 -17.87
N GLY A 151 6.25 -15.21 -18.08
CA GLY A 151 6.42 -16.56 -17.56
C GLY A 151 5.96 -16.72 -16.10
N ARG A 152 6.02 -15.68 -15.30
CA ARG A 152 5.57 -15.61 -13.90
C ARG A 152 5.42 -14.16 -13.45
N VAL A 153 4.81 -13.95 -12.29
CA VAL A 153 4.76 -12.64 -11.60
C VAL A 153 5.45 -12.80 -10.24
N ASP A 154 6.62 -12.21 -10.06
CA ASP A 154 7.39 -12.27 -8.79
C ASP A 154 7.02 -11.11 -7.88
N VAL A 155 6.72 -9.96 -8.46
CA VAL A 155 6.31 -8.75 -7.75
C VAL A 155 4.99 -8.25 -8.32
N LEU A 156 4.01 -8.00 -7.46
CA LEU A 156 2.78 -7.29 -7.81
C LEU A 156 2.77 -5.92 -7.14
N VAL A 157 2.67 -4.86 -7.92
CA VAL A 157 2.40 -3.49 -7.43
C VAL A 157 0.96 -3.13 -7.77
N SER A 158 0.09 -3.19 -6.77
CA SER A 158 -1.31 -2.79 -6.89
C SER A 158 -1.40 -1.28 -6.62
N ASN A 159 -1.31 -0.49 -7.70
CA ASN A 159 -1.24 0.95 -7.67
C ASN A 159 -2.47 1.63 -8.30
N ALA A 160 -3.18 0.98 -9.23
CA ALA A 160 -4.36 1.55 -9.86
C ALA A 160 -5.34 2.14 -8.83
N GLY A 161 -5.77 3.37 -9.07
CA GLY A 161 -6.67 4.08 -8.20
C GLY A 161 -7.27 5.32 -8.86
N ILE A 162 -8.38 5.77 -8.30
CA ILE A 162 -9.07 7.02 -8.63
C ILE A 162 -9.26 7.82 -7.35
N ALA A 163 -9.37 9.14 -7.47
CA ALA A 163 -9.75 10.06 -6.40
C ALA A 163 -10.88 10.96 -6.88
N GLN A 164 -11.68 11.43 -5.93
CA GLN A 164 -12.75 12.39 -6.18
C GLN A 164 -12.99 13.15 -4.87
N GLN A 165 -12.95 14.46 -4.91
CA GLN A 165 -13.34 15.30 -3.78
C GLN A 165 -14.82 15.63 -3.89
N LYS A 166 -15.60 15.30 -2.85
CA LYS A 166 -17.04 15.54 -2.81
C LYS A 166 -17.54 15.53 -1.37
N LEU A 167 -18.51 16.42 -1.05
CA LEU A 167 -19.19 16.38 0.24
C LEU A 167 -19.90 15.05 0.44
N PHE A 168 -19.90 14.53 1.66
CA PHE A 168 -20.48 13.21 1.96
C PHE A 168 -21.96 13.11 1.54
N THR A 169 -22.72 14.18 1.75
CA THR A 169 -24.14 14.26 1.37
C THR A 169 -24.40 14.16 -0.12
N ASP A 170 -23.40 14.48 -0.94
CA ASP A 170 -23.52 14.56 -2.39
C ASP A 170 -22.95 13.34 -3.11
N ILE A 171 -22.24 12.47 -2.38
CA ILE A 171 -21.71 11.21 -2.93
C ILE A 171 -22.89 10.30 -3.28
N THR A 172 -23.01 9.94 -4.55
CA THR A 172 -24.04 8.98 -4.96
C THR A 172 -23.63 7.54 -4.63
N PRO A 173 -24.58 6.58 -4.50
CA PRO A 173 -24.26 5.17 -4.32
C PRO A 173 -23.34 4.61 -5.41
N GLU A 174 -23.50 5.05 -6.65
CA GLU A 174 -22.67 4.62 -7.80
C GLU A 174 -21.22 5.13 -7.68
N GLU A 175 -21.04 6.39 -7.27
CA GLU A 175 -19.71 6.98 -7.05
C GLU A 175 -19.01 6.28 -5.88
N TRP A 176 -19.75 6.02 -4.79
CA TRP A 176 -19.25 5.22 -3.67
C TRP A 176 -18.77 3.84 -4.13
N GLN A 177 -19.63 3.12 -4.84
CA GLN A 177 -19.31 1.77 -5.32
C GLN A 177 -18.11 1.80 -6.28
N ARG A 178 -18.08 2.74 -7.24
CA ARG A 178 -16.96 2.88 -8.17
C ARG A 178 -15.64 3.15 -7.47
N MET A 179 -15.65 3.97 -6.41
CA MET A 179 -14.46 4.26 -5.60
C MET A 179 -13.94 3.00 -4.91
N LEU A 180 -14.81 2.20 -4.32
CA LEU A 180 -14.45 0.92 -3.70
C LEU A 180 -13.98 -0.10 -4.75
N ASP A 181 -14.67 -0.20 -5.87
CA ASP A 181 -14.38 -1.19 -6.92
C ASP A 181 -12.99 -0.98 -7.50
N VAL A 182 -12.58 0.26 -7.76
CA VAL A 182 -11.26 0.54 -8.32
C VAL A 182 -10.17 0.44 -7.25
N ASN A 183 -10.34 1.16 -6.11
CA ASN A 183 -9.26 1.33 -5.15
C ASN A 183 -9.06 0.13 -4.20
N LEU A 184 -10.10 -0.68 -3.95
CA LEU A 184 -10.05 -1.80 -3.00
C LEU A 184 -10.30 -3.14 -3.69
N THR A 185 -11.45 -3.30 -4.38
CA THR A 185 -11.79 -4.55 -5.07
C THR A 185 -10.78 -4.88 -6.18
N GLY A 186 -10.28 -3.86 -6.89
CA GLY A 186 -9.22 -4.04 -7.89
C GLY A 186 -7.94 -4.64 -7.32
N ALA A 187 -7.51 -4.17 -6.16
CA ALA A 187 -6.36 -4.74 -5.46
C ALA A 187 -6.63 -6.19 -5.00
N PHE A 188 -7.83 -6.47 -4.49
CA PHE A 188 -8.26 -7.83 -4.16
C PHE A 188 -8.18 -8.74 -5.39
N ASN A 189 -8.75 -8.33 -6.53
CA ASN A 189 -8.75 -9.09 -7.76
C ASN A 189 -7.34 -9.51 -8.20
N LEU A 190 -6.42 -8.54 -8.28
CA LEU A 190 -5.05 -8.79 -8.73
C LEU A 190 -4.25 -9.63 -7.73
N CYS A 191 -4.38 -9.36 -6.43
CA CYS A 191 -3.73 -10.15 -5.40
C CYS A 191 -4.18 -11.62 -5.44
N GLN A 192 -5.49 -11.86 -5.59
CA GLN A 192 -6.02 -13.22 -5.63
C GLN A 192 -5.53 -13.99 -6.86
N LEU A 193 -5.29 -13.30 -7.99
CA LEU A 193 -4.72 -13.92 -9.20
C LEU A 193 -3.22 -14.22 -9.05
N ALA A 194 -2.45 -13.34 -8.40
CA ALA A 194 -1.01 -13.51 -8.25
C ALA A 194 -0.63 -14.59 -7.22
N LEU A 195 -1.38 -14.69 -6.13
CA LEU A 195 -1.04 -15.54 -4.99
C LEU A 195 -0.86 -17.02 -5.30
N PRO A 196 -1.71 -17.70 -6.08
CA PRO A 196 -1.53 -19.12 -6.34
C PRO A 196 -0.17 -19.46 -6.95
N GLY A 197 0.30 -18.61 -7.89
CA GLY A 197 1.63 -18.73 -8.48
C GLY A 197 2.75 -18.51 -7.46
N MET A 198 2.64 -17.46 -6.65
CA MET A 198 3.62 -17.14 -5.60
C MET A 198 3.69 -18.23 -4.52
N ILE A 199 2.55 -18.76 -4.06
CA ILE A 199 2.46 -19.83 -3.05
C ILE A 199 3.15 -21.09 -3.55
N ARG A 200 2.89 -21.52 -4.78
CA ARG A 200 3.54 -22.71 -5.35
C ARG A 200 5.07 -22.58 -5.40
N ARG A 201 5.58 -21.38 -5.64
CA ARG A 201 7.03 -21.10 -5.67
C ARG A 201 7.63 -20.78 -4.30
N LYS A 202 6.81 -20.63 -3.28
CA LYS A 202 7.20 -20.15 -1.94
C LYS A 202 8.00 -18.84 -1.99
N ALA A 203 7.67 -17.97 -2.92
CA ALA A 203 8.32 -16.68 -3.12
C ALA A 203 7.38 -15.69 -3.81
N GLY A 204 7.32 -14.47 -3.33
CA GLY A 204 6.54 -13.39 -3.92
C GLY A 204 6.64 -12.10 -3.12
N ARG A 205 6.34 -10.99 -3.79
CA ARG A 205 6.24 -9.65 -3.18
C ARG A 205 4.97 -8.99 -3.65
N ILE A 206 4.14 -8.54 -2.71
CA ILE A 206 2.93 -7.78 -3.00
C ILE A 206 3.06 -6.41 -2.35
N LEU A 207 2.97 -5.37 -3.16
CA LEU A 207 3.02 -3.98 -2.75
C LEU A 207 1.70 -3.31 -3.11
N THR A 208 1.04 -2.70 -2.14
CA THR A 208 -0.19 -1.93 -2.35
C THR A 208 0.10 -0.44 -2.18
N VAL A 209 -0.49 0.39 -3.01
CA VAL A 209 -0.37 1.85 -2.90
C VAL A 209 -1.67 2.40 -2.32
N SER A 210 -1.64 2.69 -1.02
CA SER A 210 -2.74 3.33 -0.29
C SER A 210 -2.64 4.86 -0.43
N SER A 211 -2.80 5.58 0.66
CA SER A 211 -2.69 7.04 0.78
C SER A 211 -2.49 7.41 2.25
N MET A 212 -1.98 8.59 2.53
CA MET A 212 -2.05 9.19 3.87
C MET A 212 -3.51 9.25 4.38
N TRP A 213 -4.49 9.46 3.48
CA TRP A 213 -5.92 9.43 3.82
C TRP A 213 -6.47 8.04 4.16
N GLY A 214 -5.70 6.98 3.93
CA GLY A 214 -5.99 5.65 4.46
C GLY A 214 -5.46 5.44 5.89
N GLN A 215 -4.51 6.27 6.34
CA GLN A 215 -3.97 6.26 7.71
C GLN A 215 -4.70 7.25 8.62
N THR A 216 -5.06 8.39 8.05
CA THR A 216 -5.87 9.45 8.65
C THR A 216 -7.17 9.62 7.86
N VAL A 217 -7.75 10.81 7.84
CA VAL A 217 -8.97 11.10 7.09
C VAL A 217 -8.83 12.43 6.36
N GLY A 218 -9.37 12.51 5.12
CA GLY A 218 -9.52 13.75 4.36
C GLY A 218 -10.96 14.24 4.41
N SER A 219 -11.17 15.54 4.65
CA SER A 219 -12.46 16.17 4.40
C SER A 219 -12.78 16.12 2.92
N CYS A 220 -14.04 15.89 2.56
CA CYS A 220 -14.50 15.70 1.18
C CYS A 220 -13.94 14.45 0.46
N ASP A 221 -13.19 13.59 1.18
CA ASP A 221 -12.55 12.37 0.64
C ASP A 221 -13.08 11.08 1.31
N VAL A 222 -14.34 11.07 1.80
CA VAL A 222 -14.85 10.00 2.66
C VAL A 222 -14.77 8.62 2.00
N HIS A 223 -15.24 8.49 0.76
CA HIS A 223 -15.23 7.22 0.02
C HIS A 223 -13.81 6.80 -0.38
N TYR A 224 -12.95 7.77 -0.71
CA TYR A 224 -11.54 7.51 -1.00
C TYR A 224 -10.79 7.06 0.26
N SER A 225 -10.96 7.78 1.37
CA SER A 225 -10.37 7.41 2.68
C SER A 225 -10.82 6.03 3.13
N ALA A 226 -12.12 5.70 3.00
CA ALA A 226 -12.65 4.37 3.32
C ALA A 226 -12.00 3.27 2.47
N ALA A 227 -11.88 3.47 1.15
CA ALA A 227 -11.25 2.51 0.25
C ALA A 227 -9.76 2.31 0.57
N LYS A 228 -9.03 3.41 0.83
CA LYS A 228 -7.59 3.36 1.14
C LYS A 228 -7.29 2.81 2.53
N ALA A 229 -8.15 3.05 3.52
CA ALA A 229 -8.09 2.39 4.84
C ALA A 229 -8.38 0.89 4.72
N GLY A 230 -9.39 0.51 3.93
CA GLY A 230 -9.68 -0.90 3.61
C GLY A 230 -8.49 -1.61 2.96
N LEU A 231 -7.75 -0.93 2.08
CA LEU A 231 -6.55 -1.47 1.45
C LEU A 231 -5.40 -1.72 2.46
N ILE A 232 -5.26 -0.87 3.48
CA ILE A 232 -4.33 -1.09 4.60
C ILE A 232 -4.73 -2.35 5.38
N GLY A 233 -6.02 -2.49 5.71
CA GLY A 233 -6.57 -3.68 6.37
C GLY A 233 -6.32 -4.95 5.57
N LEU A 234 -6.62 -4.92 4.27
CA LEU A 234 -6.36 -6.02 3.33
C LEU A 234 -4.88 -6.42 3.30
N THR A 235 -3.96 -5.43 3.30
CA THR A 235 -2.52 -5.66 3.32
C THR A 235 -2.10 -6.40 4.58
N LYS A 236 -2.51 -5.91 5.76
CA LYS A 236 -2.14 -6.48 7.07
C LYS A 236 -2.65 -7.91 7.23
N ALA A 237 -3.94 -8.14 6.95
CA ALA A 237 -4.54 -9.47 7.05
C ALA A 237 -3.85 -10.48 6.13
N ARG A 238 -3.63 -10.09 4.88
CA ARG A 238 -2.97 -10.94 3.89
C ARG A 238 -1.51 -11.24 4.23
N ALA A 239 -0.78 -10.27 4.79
CA ALA A 239 0.59 -10.48 5.23
C ALA A 239 0.69 -11.64 6.23
N GLN A 240 -0.22 -11.71 7.19
CA GLN A 240 -0.26 -12.80 8.19
C GLN A 240 -0.59 -14.16 7.54
N GLU A 241 -1.51 -14.17 6.57
CA GLU A 241 -1.96 -15.38 5.90
C GLU A 241 -0.86 -16.03 5.05
N VAL A 242 -0.09 -15.21 4.29
CA VAL A 242 0.82 -15.73 3.27
C VAL A 242 2.30 -15.72 3.64
N CYS A 243 2.70 -15.10 4.75
CA CYS A 243 4.10 -15.07 5.17
C CYS A 243 4.73 -16.47 5.38
N PRO A 244 4.01 -17.52 5.86
CA PRO A 244 4.57 -18.87 5.94
C PRO A 244 4.94 -19.46 4.57
N SER A 245 4.41 -18.90 3.50
CA SER A 245 4.72 -19.26 2.10
C SER A 245 5.87 -18.45 1.50
N GLY A 246 6.65 -17.71 2.28
CA GLY A 246 7.77 -16.89 1.79
C GLY A 246 7.34 -15.65 0.99
N ILE A 247 6.08 -15.23 1.13
CA ILE A 247 5.52 -14.07 0.45
C ILE A 247 5.44 -12.90 1.43
N THR A 248 5.92 -11.72 1.04
CA THR A 248 5.72 -10.51 1.85
C THR A 248 4.70 -9.58 1.20
N VAL A 249 3.85 -8.98 2.03
CA VAL A 249 2.83 -8.01 1.61
C VAL A 249 3.05 -6.71 2.39
N LYS A 250 3.19 -5.60 1.69
CA LYS A 250 3.49 -4.28 2.27
C LYS A 250 2.64 -3.21 1.63
N CYS A 251 2.42 -2.13 2.35
CA CYS A 251 1.66 -0.97 1.87
C CYS A 251 2.54 0.27 1.84
N VAL A 252 2.45 1.06 0.79
CA VAL A 252 2.99 2.41 0.75
C VAL A 252 1.82 3.39 0.82
N ALA A 253 1.93 4.41 1.65
CA ALA A 253 0.94 5.45 1.88
C ALA A 253 1.53 6.82 1.48
N PRO A 254 1.42 7.21 0.18
CA PRO A 254 1.88 8.52 -0.27
C PRO A 254 1.07 9.65 0.35
N GLY A 255 1.72 10.80 0.55
CA GLY A 255 1.10 12.08 0.81
C GLY A 255 0.67 12.77 -0.47
N VAL A 256 0.85 14.10 -0.52
CA VAL A 256 0.59 14.91 -1.72
C VAL A 256 1.76 14.74 -2.68
N ILE A 257 1.51 14.05 -3.79
CA ILE A 257 2.50 13.74 -4.83
C ILE A 257 2.15 14.48 -6.11
N ASP A 258 3.10 15.22 -6.66
CA ASP A 258 2.94 15.92 -7.94
C ASP A 258 2.77 14.90 -9.07
N THR A 259 1.53 14.74 -9.51
CA THR A 259 1.12 13.80 -10.56
C THR A 259 -0.13 14.35 -11.26
N ASP A 260 -0.55 13.70 -12.36
CA ASP A 260 -1.79 14.02 -13.08
C ASP A 260 -3.05 14.01 -12.18
N MET A 261 -2.99 13.34 -11.03
CA MET A 261 -4.10 13.36 -10.05
C MET A 261 -4.30 14.75 -9.44
N MET A 262 -3.28 15.60 -9.48
CA MET A 262 -3.32 16.98 -9.02
C MET A 262 -3.72 17.99 -10.14
N ALA A 263 -4.09 17.50 -11.33
CA ALA A 263 -4.38 18.37 -12.49
C ALA A 263 -5.57 19.34 -12.29
N SER A 264 -6.44 19.08 -11.31
CA SER A 264 -7.54 19.97 -10.94
C SER A 264 -7.15 21.05 -9.92
N PHE A 265 -5.94 20.97 -9.33
CA PHE A 265 -5.45 21.92 -8.34
C PHE A 265 -4.76 23.09 -9.03
N THR A 266 -5.02 24.31 -8.54
CA THR A 266 -4.34 25.52 -9.03
C THR A 266 -2.90 25.59 -8.55
N ALA A 267 -2.12 26.53 -9.08
CA ALA A 267 -0.76 26.78 -8.59
C ALA A 267 -0.76 27.27 -7.13
N GLU A 268 -1.78 28.04 -6.74
CA GLU A 268 -1.98 28.50 -5.37
C GLU A 268 -2.31 27.33 -4.43
N ASP A 269 -3.18 26.40 -4.83
CA ASP A 269 -3.48 25.20 -4.03
C ASP A 269 -2.22 24.36 -3.83
N ASN A 270 -1.45 24.15 -4.88
CA ASN A 270 -0.20 23.38 -4.81
C ASN A 270 0.84 24.06 -3.91
N ALA A 271 0.91 25.41 -3.93
CA ALA A 271 1.79 26.17 -3.04
C ALA A 271 1.35 26.04 -1.57
N ALA A 272 0.04 26.13 -1.29
CA ALA A 272 -0.51 25.95 0.04
C ALA A 272 -0.24 24.52 0.58
N LEU A 273 -0.48 23.49 -0.24
CA LEU A 273 -0.18 22.11 0.13
C LEU A 273 1.32 21.85 0.37
N ALA A 274 2.18 22.53 -0.38
CA ALA A 274 3.62 22.48 -0.16
C ALA A 274 4.04 23.14 1.16
N GLU A 275 3.41 24.28 1.52
CA GLU A 275 3.63 24.99 2.80
C GLU A 275 3.12 24.17 3.99
N GLU A 276 1.97 23.51 3.86
CA GLU A 276 1.42 22.61 4.89
C GLU A 276 2.30 21.36 5.10
N THR A 277 3.05 20.96 4.07
CA THR A 277 3.93 19.79 4.16
C THR A 277 5.19 20.14 4.94
N PRO A 278 5.53 19.44 6.06
CA PRO A 278 6.69 19.78 6.89
C PRO A 278 8.03 19.87 6.16
N VAL A 279 8.23 19.10 5.07
CA VAL A 279 9.44 19.23 4.23
C VAL A 279 9.39 20.39 3.25
N GLY A 280 8.33 21.20 3.23
CA GLY A 280 8.21 22.45 2.44
C GLY A 280 8.00 22.25 0.94
N ARG A 281 7.56 21.07 0.48
CA ARG A 281 7.31 20.77 -0.92
C ARG A 281 6.38 19.58 -1.11
N LEU A 282 5.84 19.45 -2.30
CA LEU A 282 5.17 18.21 -2.72
C LEU A 282 6.20 17.08 -2.92
N GLY A 283 5.74 15.84 -2.76
CA GLY A 283 6.53 14.66 -3.11
C GLY A 283 6.54 14.42 -4.62
N THR A 284 7.47 13.60 -5.11
CA THR A 284 7.52 13.18 -6.50
C THR A 284 7.13 11.71 -6.66
N ALA A 285 6.65 11.34 -7.85
CA ALA A 285 6.34 9.96 -8.18
C ALA A 285 7.58 9.05 -8.06
N GLU A 286 8.77 9.57 -8.37
CA GLU A 286 10.05 8.86 -8.27
C GLU A 286 10.43 8.54 -6.82
N GLU A 287 10.10 9.39 -5.85
CA GLU A 287 10.36 9.13 -4.43
C GLU A 287 9.54 7.94 -3.95
N VAL A 288 8.27 7.86 -4.36
CA VAL A 288 7.41 6.71 -4.07
C VAL A 288 7.91 5.46 -4.79
N ALA A 289 8.30 5.58 -6.06
CA ALA A 289 8.81 4.47 -6.88
C ALA A 289 10.09 3.85 -6.32
N LYS A 290 11.01 4.67 -5.80
CA LYS A 290 12.24 4.20 -5.14
C LYS A 290 11.94 3.35 -3.90
N LEU A 291 10.97 3.77 -3.09
CA LEU A 291 10.55 2.97 -1.94
C LEU A 291 9.88 1.66 -2.39
N LEU A 292 9.02 1.69 -3.40
CA LEU A 292 8.41 0.46 -3.95
C LEU A 292 9.48 -0.52 -4.42
N LEU A 293 10.51 -0.04 -5.14
CA LEU A 293 11.62 -0.87 -5.60
C LEU A 293 12.40 -1.49 -4.43
N TYR A 294 12.74 -0.70 -3.40
CA TYR A 294 13.39 -1.20 -2.19
C TYR A 294 12.56 -2.28 -1.50
N LEU A 295 11.26 -2.03 -1.28
CA LEU A 295 10.36 -2.96 -0.62
C LEU A 295 10.13 -4.27 -1.39
N ALA A 296 10.33 -4.27 -2.71
CA ALA A 296 10.31 -5.45 -3.56
C ALA A 296 11.61 -6.26 -3.49
N GLY A 297 12.70 -5.64 -3.05
CA GLY A 297 14.04 -6.24 -2.98
C GLY A 297 14.17 -7.31 -1.89
N GLU A 298 15.33 -7.94 -1.88
CA GLU A 298 15.67 -8.99 -0.91
C GLU A 298 15.95 -8.42 0.48
N ASP A 299 16.57 -7.24 0.54
CA ASP A 299 16.88 -6.53 1.79
C ASP A 299 15.63 -6.20 2.61
N ALA A 300 14.46 -6.14 1.95
CA ALA A 300 13.16 -5.98 2.59
C ALA A 300 12.46 -7.32 2.89
N GLY A 301 13.18 -8.44 2.86
CA GLY A 301 12.61 -9.79 3.02
C GLY A 301 12.01 -10.06 4.40
N TYR A 302 12.49 -9.40 5.45
CA TYR A 302 11.96 -9.54 6.82
C TYR A 302 10.84 -8.53 7.12
N ILE A 303 10.50 -7.68 6.17
CA ILE A 303 9.43 -6.68 6.29
C ILE A 303 8.16 -7.22 5.67
N THR A 304 7.08 -7.34 6.46
CA THR A 304 5.74 -7.69 5.96
C THR A 304 4.66 -7.05 6.85
N GLY A 305 3.45 -6.83 6.32
CA GLY A 305 2.32 -6.24 7.04
C GLY A 305 2.47 -4.76 7.41
N GLN A 306 3.55 -4.11 7.00
CA GLN A 306 3.85 -2.73 7.36
C GLN A 306 3.26 -1.73 6.35
N VAL A 307 2.97 -0.53 6.85
CA VAL A 307 2.53 0.63 6.08
C VAL A 307 3.61 1.71 6.16
N PHE A 308 4.11 2.13 5.00
CA PHE A 308 5.20 3.09 4.88
C PHE A 308 4.69 4.41 4.34
N GLY A 309 4.74 5.46 5.15
CA GLY A 309 4.44 6.82 4.71
C GLY A 309 5.53 7.38 3.79
N VAL A 310 5.14 8.01 2.68
CA VAL A 310 5.98 8.87 1.84
C VAL A 310 5.22 10.17 1.69
N ASN A 311 5.19 10.99 2.74
CA ASN A 311 4.23 12.08 2.89
C ASN A 311 4.86 13.40 3.38
N GLY A 312 6.19 13.49 3.40
CA GLY A 312 6.89 14.70 3.81
C GLY A 312 6.65 15.12 5.27
N GLY A 313 6.14 14.21 6.13
CA GLY A 313 5.83 14.49 7.53
C GLY A 313 4.38 14.94 7.78
N LEU A 314 3.52 15.00 6.76
CA LEU A 314 2.10 15.35 6.93
C LEU A 314 1.35 14.39 7.86
N VAL A 315 1.78 13.13 7.91
CA VAL A 315 1.23 12.09 8.80
C VAL A 315 2.39 11.35 9.45
N ILE A 316 2.39 11.33 10.78
CA ILE A 316 3.41 10.67 11.61
C ILE A 316 2.75 9.54 12.42
#